data_854a9130657b995e22e0e3d4ea4c47ef
#
_entry.id   854a9130657b995e22e0e3d4ea4c47ef
#
_cell.length_a   1.000
_cell.length_b   1.000
_cell.length_c   1.000
_cell.angle_alpha   90.00
_cell.angle_beta   90.00
_cell.angle_gamma   90.00
#
_symmetry.space_group_name_H-M   'P 1'
#
loop_
_entity.id
_entity.type
_entity.pdbx_description
1 polymer ?
#
loop_
_entity_poly.entity_id
_entity_poly.type
_entity_poly.pdbx_seq_one_letter_code
_entity_poly.pdbx_strand_id
1 'polypeptide(L)'
;MNLLRPKYLKYVVLGLISALVVTCWPRKEKPKGHPRDYAEIKESGILHAATEYNSISFYVDGDTVSGFHYELIEAFARDKGLQVQVSPVMSFNQRLEGLANGTYDVVAYGIPATSELKDSLLLTSPIILSKQVLVQRKVGENDSLAIRSQLDLAGKTLNVVKGSPSIPVSYTHLRAHETPEHL
;
A
#
# COMPACT_ATOMS: atom_id res chain seq x y z
N MET A 1 32.31 31.73 46.29
CA MET A 1 31.80 30.61 45.50
C MET A 1 31.89 30.97 44.03
N ASN A 2 33.12 30.78 43.42
CA ASN A 2 33.45 31.20 42.03
C ASN A 2 33.43 29.98 41.14
N LEU A 3 32.30 29.78 40.43
CA LEU A 3 32.02 28.55 39.67
C LEU A 3 32.11 28.70 38.13
N LEU A 4 32.86 29.67 37.61
CA LEU A 4 33.14 29.68 36.17
C LEU A 4 34.49 30.36 35.90
N ARG A 5 35.58 29.56 35.81
CA ARG A 5 36.83 30.03 35.23
C ARG A 5 36.58 30.41 33.78
N PRO A 6 37.08 31.56 33.27
CA PRO A 6 36.78 32.09 31.93
C PRO A 6 37.17 31.13 30.81
N LYS A 7 37.99 30.13 31.07
CA LYS A 7 38.35 29.08 30.10
C LYS A 7 37.20 28.13 29.73
N TYR A 8 36.30 27.84 30.67
CA TYR A 8 35.18 26.91 30.42
C TYR A 8 33.94 27.61 29.87
N LEU A 9 33.82 28.92 30.07
CA LEU A 9 32.72 29.71 29.56
C LEU A 9 32.64 29.65 28.03
N LYS A 10 33.76 29.61 27.33
CA LYS A 10 33.80 29.46 25.86
C LYS A 10 33.21 28.12 25.39
N TYR A 11 33.50 27.03 26.09
CA TYR A 11 32.98 25.71 25.72
C TYR A 11 31.50 25.57 26.04
N VAL A 12 31.03 26.18 27.14
CA VAL A 12 29.61 26.21 27.49
C VAL A 12 28.80 27.02 26.44
N VAL A 13 29.33 28.19 26.05
CA VAL A 13 28.68 29.01 25.01
C VAL A 13 28.69 28.30 23.64
N LEU A 14 29.81 27.63 23.29
CA LEU A 14 29.88 26.85 22.05
C LEU A 14 28.92 25.67 22.05
N GLY A 15 28.77 24.97 23.19
CA GLY A 15 27.80 23.89 23.37
C GLY A 15 26.36 24.36 23.28
N LEU A 16 26.02 25.52 23.87
CA LEU A 16 24.70 26.13 23.77
C LEU A 16 24.35 26.56 22.34
N ILE A 17 25.34 27.12 21.61
CA ILE A 17 25.16 27.52 20.19
C ILE A 17 24.96 26.27 19.32
N SER A 18 25.71 25.18 19.54
CA SER A 18 25.53 23.94 18.79
C SER A 18 24.18 23.28 19.09
N ALA A 19 23.70 23.30 20.33
CA ALA A 19 22.38 22.82 20.70
C ALA A 19 21.25 23.64 20.03
N LEU A 20 21.39 24.97 19.96
CA LEU A 20 20.43 25.85 19.30
C LEU A 20 20.40 25.63 17.78
N VAL A 21 21.52 25.36 17.14
CA VAL A 21 21.58 25.07 15.69
C VAL A 21 20.88 23.75 15.35
N VAL A 22 21.00 22.73 16.22
CA VAL A 22 20.34 21.43 16.04
C VAL A 22 18.82 21.52 16.22
N THR A 23 18.34 22.36 17.15
CA THR A 23 16.91 22.56 17.39
C THR A 23 16.24 23.46 16.36
N CYS A 24 17.02 24.31 15.67
CA CYS A 24 16.52 25.24 14.65
C CYS A 24 16.60 24.70 13.22
N TRP A 25 16.99 23.40 13.05
CA TRP A 25 16.87 22.77 11.73
C TRP A 25 15.39 22.56 11.44
N PRO A 26 14.80 23.29 10.48
CA PRO A 26 13.41 23.09 10.17
C PRO A 26 13.26 21.63 9.74
N ARG A 27 12.54 20.82 10.54
CA ARG A 27 12.00 19.57 10.04
C ARG A 27 11.23 19.98 8.80
N LYS A 28 11.76 19.67 7.62
CA LYS A 28 11.00 19.78 6.38
C LYS A 28 9.79 18.88 6.57
N GLU A 29 8.67 19.45 7.00
CA GLU A 29 7.38 18.82 6.77
C GLU A 29 7.37 18.56 5.27
N LYS A 30 7.23 17.27 4.91
CA LYS A 30 7.02 16.94 3.50
C LYS A 30 5.83 17.80 3.08
N PRO A 31 5.94 18.64 2.05
CA PRO A 31 4.80 19.41 1.59
C PRO A 31 3.66 18.39 1.42
N LYS A 32 2.46 18.71 1.91
CA LYS A 32 1.26 17.94 1.59
C LYS A 32 1.19 17.98 0.07
N GLY A 33 1.66 16.89 -0.56
CA GLY A 33 1.68 16.79 -1.99
C GLY A 33 0.24 16.86 -2.50
N HIS A 34 0.03 17.43 -3.64
CA HIS A 34 -1.18 17.24 -4.41
C HIS A 34 -0.95 16.09 -5.38
N PRO A 35 -1.97 15.33 -5.76
CA PRO A 35 -1.84 14.33 -6.83
C PRO A 35 -1.29 15.01 -8.09
N ARG A 36 -0.21 14.44 -8.64
CA ARG A 36 0.44 14.96 -9.84
C ARG A 36 -0.29 14.47 -11.09
N ASP A 37 -0.41 15.31 -12.08
CA ASP A 37 -0.86 14.89 -13.41
C ASP A 37 0.29 14.30 -14.25
N TYR A 38 -0.05 13.77 -15.42
CA TYR A 38 0.96 13.16 -16.30
C TYR A 38 1.99 14.17 -16.82
N ALA A 39 1.62 15.43 -17.00
CA ALA A 39 2.54 16.48 -17.46
C ALA A 39 3.61 16.75 -16.40
N GLU A 40 3.21 16.89 -15.15
CA GLU A 40 4.10 17.08 -14.00
C GLU A 40 5.04 15.87 -13.78
N ILE A 41 4.50 14.64 -13.91
CA ILE A 41 5.29 13.41 -13.83
C ILE A 41 6.34 13.39 -14.95
N LYS A 42 5.94 13.73 -16.17
CA LYS A 42 6.84 13.77 -17.33
C LYS A 42 7.90 14.83 -17.20
N GLU A 43 7.58 16.00 -16.69
CA GLU A 43 8.53 17.08 -16.43
C GLU A 43 9.55 16.68 -15.35
N SER A 44 9.10 16.03 -14.29
CA SER A 44 10.00 15.54 -13.23
C SER A 44 10.89 14.36 -13.69
N GLY A 45 10.46 13.63 -14.72
CA GLY A 45 11.14 12.44 -15.22
C GLY A 45 11.02 11.21 -14.30
N ILE A 46 10.30 11.31 -13.17
CA ILE A 46 10.22 10.26 -12.15
C ILE A 46 8.76 9.92 -11.86
N LEU A 47 8.44 8.63 -11.96
CA LEU A 47 7.16 8.03 -11.57
C LEU A 47 7.30 7.42 -10.16
N HIS A 48 6.51 7.89 -9.20
CA HIS A 48 6.45 7.33 -7.86
C HIS A 48 5.36 6.24 -7.79
N ALA A 49 5.76 5.01 -7.56
CA ALA A 49 4.85 3.86 -7.49
C ALA A 49 4.84 3.25 -6.09
N ALA A 50 3.66 2.91 -5.60
CA ALA A 50 3.52 2.09 -4.40
C ALA A 50 3.12 0.66 -4.78
N THR A 51 3.71 -0.32 -4.11
CA THR A 51 3.38 -1.74 -4.27
C THR A 51 3.39 -2.44 -2.92
N GLU A 52 3.12 -3.73 -2.90
CA GLU A 52 3.17 -4.56 -1.69
C GLU A 52 4.42 -5.44 -1.71
N TYR A 53 5.08 -5.58 -0.56
CA TYR A 53 6.18 -6.51 -0.41
C TYR A 53 5.64 -7.94 -0.23
N ASN A 54 5.75 -8.74 -1.26
CA ASN A 54 5.41 -10.16 -1.25
C ASN A 54 6.07 -10.88 -2.44
N SER A 55 6.01 -12.19 -2.48
CA SER A 55 6.65 -13.03 -3.51
C SER A 55 6.13 -12.84 -4.94
N ILE A 56 5.06 -12.08 -5.13
CA ILE A 56 4.47 -11.81 -6.45
C ILE A 56 4.71 -10.37 -6.87
N SER A 57 4.48 -9.42 -5.94
CA SER A 57 4.42 -7.99 -6.29
C SER A 57 5.79 -7.34 -6.35
N PHE A 58 6.56 -7.53 -5.28
CA PHE A 58 7.87 -6.91 -5.09
C PHE A 58 8.62 -7.68 -4.01
N TYR A 59 9.79 -8.16 -4.29
CA TYR A 59 10.68 -8.81 -3.33
C TYR A 59 12.14 -8.57 -3.69
N VAL A 60 13.03 -8.78 -2.72
CA VAL A 60 14.47 -8.66 -2.89
C VAL A 60 15.07 -10.05 -2.74
N ASP A 61 15.87 -10.46 -3.73
CA ASP A 61 16.62 -11.70 -3.73
C ASP A 61 18.11 -11.38 -3.92
N GLY A 62 18.86 -11.46 -2.85
CA GLY A 62 20.24 -10.97 -2.81
C GLY A 62 20.30 -9.46 -3.10
N ASP A 63 21.01 -9.08 -4.15
CA ASP A 63 21.13 -7.69 -4.61
C ASP A 63 20.13 -7.32 -5.72
N THR A 64 19.23 -8.23 -6.06
CA THR A 64 18.28 -8.05 -7.16
C THR A 64 16.88 -7.80 -6.63
N VAL A 65 16.23 -6.78 -7.19
CA VAL A 65 14.81 -6.51 -6.97
C VAL A 65 14.02 -7.18 -8.08
N SER A 66 12.96 -7.90 -7.71
CA SER A 66 12.11 -8.64 -8.64
C SER A 66 10.65 -8.60 -8.19
N GLY A 67 9.76 -9.03 -9.05
CA GLY A 67 8.32 -9.16 -8.80
C GLY A 67 7.50 -8.69 -9.97
N PHE A 68 6.38 -9.36 -10.20
CA PHE A 68 5.53 -9.09 -11.36
C PHE A 68 5.06 -7.63 -11.45
N HIS A 69 4.59 -7.06 -10.33
CA HIS A 69 4.11 -5.67 -10.35
C HIS A 69 5.26 -4.66 -10.44
N TYR A 70 6.42 -5.00 -9.86
CA TYR A 70 7.63 -4.20 -9.99
C TYR A 70 8.10 -4.16 -11.45
N GLU A 71 8.26 -5.30 -12.08
CA GLU A 71 8.73 -5.40 -13.48
C GLU A 71 7.75 -4.77 -14.46
N LEU A 72 6.44 -4.90 -14.20
CA LEU A 72 5.41 -4.29 -15.02
C LEU A 72 5.49 -2.76 -14.99
N ILE A 73 5.60 -2.16 -13.78
CA ILE A 73 5.66 -0.70 -13.66
C ILE A 73 7.01 -0.15 -14.16
N GLU A 74 8.08 -0.93 -14.03
CA GLU A 74 9.38 -0.58 -14.58
C GLU A 74 9.37 -0.58 -16.12
N ALA A 75 8.74 -1.60 -16.71
CA ALA A 75 8.55 -1.66 -18.16
C ALA A 75 7.69 -0.49 -18.67
N PHE A 76 6.62 -0.14 -17.97
CA PHE A 76 5.77 1.01 -18.28
C PHE A 76 6.56 2.32 -18.20
N ALA A 77 7.30 2.55 -17.12
CA ALA A 77 8.09 3.77 -16.97
C ALA A 77 9.13 3.91 -18.08
N ARG A 78 9.81 2.83 -18.42
CA ARG A 78 10.78 2.79 -19.53
C ARG A 78 10.14 3.11 -20.88
N ASP A 79 8.94 2.58 -21.18
CA ASP A 79 8.20 2.91 -22.38
C ASP A 79 7.85 4.40 -22.47
N LYS A 80 7.60 5.05 -21.34
CA LYS A 80 7.28 6.48 -21.26
C LYS A 80 8.52 7.38 -21.14
N GLY A 81 9.72 6.80 -21.09
CA GLY A 81 10.97 7.55 -20.89
C GLY A 81 11.10 8.11 -19.47
N LEU A 82 10.53 7.45 -18.48
CA LEU A 82 10.54 7.82 -17.07
C LEU A 82 11.44 6.86 -16.27
N GLN A 83 11.99 7.39 -15.19
CA GLN A 83 12.53 6.55 -14.12
C GLN A 83 11.40 6.20 -13.15
N VAL A 84 11.45 5.01 -12.56
CA VAL A 84 10.46 4.63 -11.54
C VAL A 84 11.12 4.53 -10.16
N GLN A 85 10.44 5.10 -9.17
CA GLN A 85 10.78 4.92 -7.76
C GLN A 85 9.67 4.11 -7.09
N VAL A 86 9.97 2.86 -6.76
CA VAL A 86 9.01 1.94 -6.15
C VAL A 86 9.17 1.94 -4.64
N SER A 87 8.06 2.12 -3.93
CA SER A 87 7.97 2.07 -2.47
C SER A 87 7.11 0.88 -2.04
N PRO A 88 7.68 -0.11 -1.33
CA PRO A 88 6.89 -1.19 -0.76
C PRO A 88 6.10 -0.68 0.46
N VAL A 89 4.76 -0.77 0.38
CA VAL A 89 3.83 -0.36 1.44
C VAL A 89 2.84 -1.48 1.70
N MET A 90 2.86 -2.06 2.90
CA MET A 90 2.07 -3.25 3.24
C MET A 90 0.56 -2.96 3.33
N SER A 91 0.19 -1.80 3.86
CA SER A 91 -1.22 -1.46 4.05
C SER A 91 -1.84 -0.93 2.76
N PHE A 92 -2.94 -1.54 2.32
CA PHE A 92 -3.71 -1.07 1.18
C PHE A 92 -4.24 0.35 1.39
N ASN A 93 -4.76 0.65 2.58
CA ASN A 93 -5.26 1.99 2.90
C ASN A 93 -4.16 3.05 2.84
N GLN A 94 -2.94 2.74 3.33
CA GLN A 94 -1.82 3.67 3.23
C GLN A 94 -1.39 3.91 1.77
N ARG A 95 -1.49 2.91 0.91
CA ARG A 95 -1.25 3.10 -0.54
C ARG A 95 -2.28 4.05 -1.15
N LEU A 96 -3.57 3.91 -0.79
CA LEU A 96 -4.62 4.81 -1.26
C LEU A 96 -4.48 6.23 -0.71
N GLU A 97 -4.15 6.38 0.56
CA GLU A 97 -3.85 7.68 1.16
C GLU A 97 -2.66 8.35 0.47
N GLY A 98 -1.61 7.58 0.18
CA GLY A 98 -0.44 8.07 -0.55
C GLY A 98 -0.77 8.51 -1.97
N LEU A 99 -1.70 7.84 -2.65
CA LEU A 99 -2.21 8.23 -3.96
C LEU A 99 -3.03 9.54 -3.84
N ALA A 100 -3.94 9.62 -2.86
CA ALA A 100 -4.80 10.79 -2.67
C ALA A 100 -4.03 12.05 -2.25
N ASN A 101 -2.91 11.93 -1.57
CA ASN A 101 -2.10 13.07 -1.12
C ASN A 101 -0.88 13.35 -2.02
N GLY A 102 -0.74 12.64 -3.16
CA GLY A 102 0.34 12.83 -4.11
C GLY A 102 1.72 12.31 -3.66
N THR A 103 1.77 11.47 -2.64
CA THR A 103 3.01 10.76 -2.28
C THR A 103 3.38 9.75 -3.35
N TYR A 104 2.39 9.12 -3.96
CA TYR A 104 2.51 8.19 -5.07
C TYR A 104 1.64 8.64 -6.24
N ASP A 105 2.10 8.38 -7.44
CA ASP A 105 1.36 8.66 -8.68
C ASP A 105 0.53 7.45 -9.10
N VAL A 106 1.00 6.25 -8.74
CA VAL A 106 0.37 4.99 -9.13
C VAL A 106 0.52 3.94 -8.04
N VAL A 107 -0.48 3.09 -7.93
CA VAL A 107 -0.43 1.86 -7.11
C VAL A 107 -0.32 0.66 -8.05
N ALA A 108 0.85 0.03 -8.06
CA ALA A 108 1.15 -1.17 -8.85
C ALA A 108 0.85 -2.42 -8.01
N TYR A 109 -0.41 -2.82 -7.98
CA TYR A 109 -0.90 -3.96 -7.19
C TYR A 109 -2.17 -4.54 -7.81
N GLY A 110 -2.42 -5.83 -7.57
CA GLY A 110 -3.63 -6.50 -8.04
C GLY A 110 -4.88 -6.02 -7.27
N ILE A 111 -5.54 -5.01 -7.78
CA ILE A 111 -6.76 -4.44 -7.19
C ILE A 111 -7.97 -5.01 -7.92
N PRO A 112 -8.98 -5.58 -7.20
CA PRO A 112 -10.21 -6.02 -7.84
C PRO A 112 -10.95 -4.84 -8.47
N ALA A 113 -11.36 -4.96 -9.72
CA ALA A 113 -12.10 -3.92 -10.44
C ALA A 113 -13.59 -3.90 -10.05
N THR A 114 -13.89 -3.57 -8.79
CA THR A 114 -15.27 -3.42 -8.28
C THR A 114 -15.84 -2.06 -8.70
N SER A 115 -17.19 -1.95 -8.73
CA SER A 115 -17.87 -0.67 -8.99
C SER A 115 -17.45 0.40 -7.98
N GLU A 116 -17.42 0.06 -6.70
CA GLU A 116 -17.04 0.95 -5.60
C GLU A 116 -15.64 1.55 -5.77
N LEU A 117 -14.67 0.74 -6.17
CA LEU A 117 -13.31 1.23 -6.42
C LEU A 117 -13.19 2.03 -7.71
N LYS A 118 -13.99 1.72 -8.73
CA LYS A 118 -14.04 2.51 -9.97
C LYS A 118 -14.60 3.90 -9.79
N ASP A 119 -15.51 4.09 -8.82
CA ASP A 119 -16.07 5.39 -8.50
C ASP A 119 -15.06 6.31 -7.80
N SER A 120 -14.06 5.72 -7.13
CA SER A 120 -13.08 6.46 -6.34
C SER A 120 -11.69 6.52 -6.97
N LEU A 121 -11.37 5.61 -7.88
CA LEU A 121 -10.04 5.43 -8.45
C LEU A 121 -10.11 5.30 -9.97
N LEU A 122 -9.12 5.86 -10.64
CA LEU A 122 -8.87 5.56 -12.04
C LEU A 122 -8.14 4.21 -12.14
N LEU A 123 -8.85 3.18 -12.60
CA LEU A 123 -8.28 1.85 -12.79
C LEU A 123 -7.84 1.67 -14.25
N THR A 124 -6.71 0.99 -14.43
CA THR A 124 -6.27 0.55 -15.76
C THR A 124 -7.17 -0.56 -16.29
N SER A 125 -7.01 -0.90 -17.57
CA SER A 125 -7.57 -2.15 -18.09
C SER A 125 -7.09 -3.35 -17.26
N PRO A 126 -7.94 -4.38 -17.07
CA PRO A 126 -7.54 -5.56 -16.32
C PRO A 126 -6.31 -6.23 -16.94
N ILE A 127 -5.27 -6.42 -16.13
CA ILE A 127 -4.02 -7.07 -16.56
C ILE A 127 -4.00 -8.56 -16.21
N ILE A 128 -4.81 -8.98 -15.25
CA ILE A 128 -4.92 -10.38 -14.82
C ILE A 128 -6.38 -10.69 -14.53
N LEU A 129 -6.83 -11.86 -14.95
CA LEU A 129 -8.07 -12.48 -14.48
C LEU A 129 -7.72 -13.53 -13.43
N SER A 130 -8.22 -13.35 -12.22
CA SER A 130 -8.00 -14.29 -11.12
C SER A 130 -9.31 -14.68 -10.46
N LYS A 131 -9.28 -15.81 -9.74
CA LYS A 131 -10.40 -16.25 -8.92
C LYS A 131 -10.01 -16.19 -7.45
N GLN A 132 -10.93 -15.73 -6.62
CA GLN A 132 -10.78 -15.89 -5.18
C GLN A 132 -11.08 -17.34 -4.79
N VAL A 133 -10.29 -17.88 -3.89
CA VAL A 133 -10.48 -19.22 -3.35
C VAL A 133 -10.60 -19.15 -1.84
N LEU A 134 -11.48 -19.95 -1.30
CA LEU A 134 -11.58 -20.17 0.14
C LEU A 134 -10.57 -21.23 0.54
N VAL A 135 -9.75 -20.93 1.54
CA VAL A 135 -8.81 -21.87 2.13
C VAL A 135 -9.37 -22.33 3.48
N GLN A 136 -9.51 -23.61 3.64
CA GLN A 136 -9.91 -24.23 4.89
C GLN A 136 -8.89 -25.26 5.37
N ARG A 137 -8.97 -25.65 6.64
CA ARG A 137 -8.18 -26.79 7.15
C ARG A 137 -8.54 -28.05 6.38
N LYS A 138 -7.55 -28.87 6.06
CA LYS A 138 -7.80 -30.20 5.49
C LYS A 138 -8.65 -31.02 6.45
N VAL A 139 -9.79 -31.47 6.00
CA VAL A 139 -10.77 -32.28 6.73
C VAL A 139 -10.90 -33.64 6.07
N GLY A 140 -11.37 -34.67 6.82
CA GLY A 140 -11.65 -35.97 6.25
C GLY A 140 -12.79 -35.93 5.22
N GLU A 141 -12.87 -36.93 4.34
CA GLU A 141 -13.87 -37.00 3.28
C GLU A 141 -15.31 -36.97 3.78
N ASN A 142 -15.55 -37.49 4.98
CA ASN A 142 -16.87 -37.58 5.62
C ASN A 142 -17.09 -36.57 6.73
N ASP A 143 -16.22 -35.52 6.81
CA ASP A 143 -16.37 -34.47 7.82
C ASP A 143 -17.54 -33.55 7.46
N SER A 144 -18.54 -33.48 8.32
CA SER A 144 -19.71 -32.61 8.17
C SER A 144 -19.36 -31.11 8.28
N LEU A 145 -18.16 -30.77 8.77
CA LEU A 145 -17.66 -29.40 8.88
C LEU A 145 -16.97 -28.93 7.61
N ALA A 146 -16.77 -29.83 6.63
CA ALA A 146 -16.12 -29.43 5.34
C ALA A 146 -17.01 -28.46 4.57
N ILE A 147 -16.42 -27.36 4.17
CA ILE A 147 -17.05 -26.38 3.27
C ILE A 147 -16.77 -26.85 1.86
N ARG A 148 -17.79 -27.24 1.12
CA ARG A 148 -17.70 -27.74 -0.27
C ARG A 148 -18.37 -26.82 -1.27
N SER A 149 -19.26 -25.95 -0.77
CA SER A 149 -19.97 -24.96 -1.57
C SER A 149 -20.05 -23.62 -0.84
N GLN A 150 -20.45 -22.58 -1.54
CA GLN A 150 -20.70 -21.27 -0.91
C GLN A 150 -21.86 -21.32 0.11
N LEU A 151 -22.82 -22.20 -0.09
CA LEU A 151 -23.95 -22.36 0.82
C LEU A 151 -23.54 -22.87 2.21
N ASP A 152 -22.47 -23.65 2.27
CA ASP A 152 -21.91 -24.15 3.54
C ASP A 152 -21.28 -23.05 4.42
N LEU A 153 -21.14 -21.84 3.88
CA LEU A 153 -20.65 -20.66 4.60
C LEU A 153 -21.71 -20.03 5.50
N ALA A 154 -22.98 -20.37 5.31
CA ALA A 154 -24.07 -19.84 6.14
C ALA A 154 -23.78 -20.09 7.63
N GLY A 155 -23.83 -19.05 8.45
CA GLY A 155 -23.54 -19.12 9.89
C GLY A 155 -22.08 -19.39 10.26
N LYS A 156 -21.14 -19.38 9.31
CA LYS A 156 -19.71 -19.53 9.57
C LYS A 156 -19.01 -18.18 9.72
N THR A 157 -17.91 -18.17 10.46
CA THR A 157 -17.04 -17.00 10.57
C THR A 157 -15.96 -17.05 9.49
N LEU A 158 -15.93 -16.05 8.64
CA LEU A 158 -14.89 -15.89 7.62
C LEU A 158 -13.80 -14.95 8.13
N ASN A 159 -12.56 -15.41 8.15
CA ASN A 159 -11.41 -14.57 8.48
C ASN A 159 -10.87 -13.94 7.21
N VAL A 160 -10.80 -12.60 7.20
CA VAL A 160 -10.28 -11.80 6.10
C VAL A 160 -9.19 -10.86 6.59
N VAL A 161 -8.26 -10.52 5.71
CA VAL A 161 -7.21 -9.54 6.02
C VAL A 161 -7.86 -8.15 6.11
N LYS A 162 -7.66 -7.47 7.24
CA LYS A 162 -8.19 -6.12 7.46
C LYS A 162 -7.66 -5.16 6.39
N GLY A 163 -8.56 -4.39 5.78
CA GLY A 163 -8.21 -3.45 4.71
C GLY A 163 -7.90 -4.12 3.37
N SER A 164 -8.19 -5.41 3.22
CA SER A 164 -8.08 -6.09 1.92
C SER A 164 -9.10 -5.52 0.94
N PRO A 165 -8.70 -5.23 -0.31
CA PRO A 165 -9.62 -4.78 -1.35
C PRO A 165 -10.63 -5.87 -1.76
N SER A 166 -10.45 -7.09 -1.28
CA SER A 166 -11.36 -8.23 -1.54
C SER A 166 -12.52 -8.31 -0.55
N ILE A 167 -12.54 -7.52 0.52
CA ILE A 167 -13.60 -7.54 1.53
C ILE A 167 -14.98 -7.24 0.92
N PRO A 168 -15.19 -6.18 0.12
CA PRO A 168 -16.50 -5.89 -0.48
C PRO A 168 -17.02 -7.05 -1.36
N VAL A 169 -16.12 -7.68 -2.12
CA VAL A 169 -16.45 -8.83 -2.97
C VAL A 169 -16.94 -10.01 -2.13
N SER A 170 -16.29 -10.28 -1.00
CA SER A 170 -16.71 -11.36 -0.08
C SER A 170 -18.11 -11.11 0.50
N TYR A 171 -18.41 -9.87 0.89
CA TYR A 171 -19.75 -9.52 1.39
C TYR A 171 -20.86 -9.64 0.34
N THR A 172 -20.61 -9.20 -0.90
CA THR A 172 -21.61 -9.32 -1.98
C THR A 172 -21.92 -10.76 -2.33
N HIS A 173 -20.93 -11.64 -2.36
CA HIS A 173 -21.16 -13.05 -2.64
C HIS A 173 -21.88 -13.78 -1.48
N LEU A 174 -21.60 -13.42 -0.23
CA LEU A 174 -22.29 -14.00 0.92
C LEU A 174 -23.75 -13.52 1.03
N ARG A 175 -24.02 -12.24 0.77
CA ARG A 175 -25.38 -11.67 0.79
C ARG A 175 -26.27 -12.11 -0.36
N ALA A 176 -25.71 -12.46 -1.50
CA ALA A 176 -26.49 -12.94 -2.65
C ALA A 176 -27.24 -14.26 -2.35
N HIS A 177 -26.90 -14.93 -1.25
CA HIS A 177 -27.56 -16.15 -0.79
C HIS A 177 -28.44 -15.96 0.47
N GLU A 178 -28.49 -14.75 1.03
CA GLU A 178 -29.52 -14.38 2.01
C GLU A 178 -30.79 -14.01 1.25
N THR A 179 -31.66 -15.00 1.01
CA THR A 179 -33.03 -14.73 0.55
C THR A 179 -33.72 -13.92 1.64
N PRO A 180 -34.35 -12.77 1.31
CA PRO A 180 -35.19 -12.08 2.28
C PRO A 180 -36.46 -12.93 2.48
N GLU A 181 -36.42 -13.78 3.47
CA GLU A 181 -37.64 -14.36 4.00
C GLU A 181 -38.19 -13.39 5.05
N HIS A 182 -39.37 -12.88 4.72
CA HIS A 182 -40.40 -12.23 5.55
C HIS A 182 -40.22 -10.72 5.82
N LEU A 183 -40.93 -9.98 4.99
CA LEU A 183 -41.87 -8.96 5.46
C LEU A 183 -43.29 -9.52 5.39
#